data_92e0b6c0c448fb6435fa178360e9d35d
#
_entry.id   92e0b6c0c448fb6435fa178360e9d35d
#
_cell.length_a   1.000
_cell.length_b   1.000
_cell.length_c   1.000
_cell.angle_alpha   90.00
_cell.angle_beta   90.00
_cell.angle_gamma   90.00
#
_symmetry.space_group_name_H-M   'P 1'
#
loop_
_entity.id
_entity.type
_entity.pdbx_description
1 polymer ?
#
loop_
_entity_poly.entity_id
_entity_poly.type
_entity_poly.pdbx_seq_one_letter_code
_entity_poly.pdbx_strand_id
1 'polypeptide(L)'
;MRKSLILLLFISFASIKSMAQPATFDNILYGAAYYHEYMPYERLEEDVKLMKEAGISVVRVGESTWSLFEPREGEFEFAWMDRIIDKMHEAGIKVILGTPTYSIPAWLWNKHPEVLLNYQRGEEAYYGIRQNMNITDPTYLYYSERIIRKLMEHYANHPGIIGYQVDNETLTRGVNNYNYYVSFVNHLKKKFKSLDELNKVWGLNYWGMNLNAWEQVPPRDCVTNPGYKLEWERFNRKTVADFLTWQAEIVSEYKRDDQFITHCFMPSVQKIDQVATGKELDIMAVNVYHGQQEELDGHGIAFAGDFFRSVKKSNYIIMETN
;
A
#
# COMPACT_ATOMS: atom_id res chain seq x y z
N MET A 1 -11.61 59.57 25.47
CA MET A 1 -11.79 58.55 24.42
C MET A 1 -10.68 57.49 24.60
N ARG A 2 -11.01 56.36 25.21
CA ARG A 2 -10.08 55.23 25.40
C ARG A 2 -10.24 54.28 24.18
N LYS A 3 -9.18 54.12 23.40
CA LYS A 3 -9.12 53.12 22.32
C LYS A 3 -8.71 51.77 22.93
N SER A 4 -9.66 50.83 22.98
CA SER A 4 -9.37 49.41 23.36
C SER A 4 -8.74 48.73 22.15
N LEU A 5 -7.53 48.27 22.34
CA LEU A 5 -6.81 47.43 21.36
C LEU A 5 -7.20 45.98 21.62
N ILE A 6 -7.99 45.36 20.70
CA ILE A 6 -8.32 43.95 20.75
C ILE A 6 -7.16 43.20 20.10
N LEU A 7 -6.38 42.47 20.91
CA LEU A 7 -5.30 41.56 20.47
C LEU A 7 -5.92 40.21 20.09
N LEU A 8 -6.05 39.95 18.81
CA LEU A 8 -6.45 38.62 18.30
C LEU A 8 -5.26 37.69 18.39
N LEU A 9 -5.28 36.76 19.36
CA LEU A 9 -4.34 35.66 19.43
C LEU A 9 -4.71 34.61 18.35
N PHE A 10 -3.95 34.54 17.29
CA PHE A 10 -3.96 33.39 16.37
C PHE A 10 -3.23 32.23 17.03
N ILE A 11 -3.97 31.28 17.60
CA ILE A 11 -3.42 29.98 18.02
C ILE A 11 -3.31 29.15 16.73
N SER A 12 -2.11 29.08 16.17
CA SER A 12 -1.79 28.09 15.14
C SER A 12 -1.73 26.72 15.80
N PHE A 13 -2.73 25.88 15.57
CA PHE A 13 -2.64 24.47 15.85
C PHE A 13 -1.61 23.86 14.87
N ALA A 14 -0.36 23.77 15.32
CA ALA A 14 0.60 22.88 14.69
C ALA A 14 0.11 21.45 14.97
N SER A 15 -0.40 20.77 13.93
CA SER A 15 -0.65 19.34 13.99
C SER A 15 0.67 18.64 14.29
N ILE A 16 0.87 18.22 15.53
CA ILE A 16 1.96 17.33 15.89
C ILE A 16 1.62 16.01 15.21
N LYS A 17 2.28 15.70 14.09
CA LYS A 17 2.22 14.35 13.51
C LYS A 17 2.69 13.38 14.60
N SER A 18 1.76 12.62 15.15
CA SER A 18 2.10 11.54 16.07
C SER A 18 2.90 10.52 15.26
N MET A 19 4.11 10.23 15.68
CA MET A 19 4.86 9.12 15.12
C MET A 19 4.10 7.84 15.45
N ALA A 20 3.91 6.96 14.44
CA ALA A 20 3.26 5.68 14.61
C ALA A 20 3.86 4.92 15.81
N GLN A 21 3.00 4.51 16.75
CA GLN A 21 3.42 3.78 17.95
C GLN A 21 3.55 2.30 17.60
N PRO A 22 4.58 1.59 18.07
CA PRO A 22 4.69 0.17 17.84
C PRO A 22 3.47 -0.58 18.41
N ALA A 23 2.80 -1.37 17.57
CA ALA A 23 1.70 -2.21 18.03
C ALA A 23 2.19 -3.28 18.99
N THR A 24 1.47 -3.46 20.12
CA THR A 24 1.73 -4.51 21.10
C THR A 24 0.54 -5.45 21.18
N PHE A 25 0.81 -6.73 21.34
CA PHE A 25 -0.20 -7.77 21.45
C PHE A 25 0.01 -8.58 22.74
N ASP A 26 -1.06 -8.85 23.46
CA ASP A 26 -1.03 -9.66 24.68
C ASP A 26 -0.80 -11.15 24.38
N ASN A 27 -1.14 -11.58 23.17
CA ASN A 27 -1.03 -12.96 22.71
C ASN A 27 -0.45 -13.02 21.28
N ILE A 28 0.07 -14.19 20.92
CA ILE A 28 0.47 -14.48 19.54
C ILE A 28 -0.79 -14.48 18.66
N LEU A 29 -0.76 -13.71 17.59
CA LEU A 29 -1.79 -13.76 16.57
C LEU A 29 -1.52 -14.98 15.66
N TYR A 30 -2.41 -15.96 15.71
CA TYR A 30 -2.39 -17.12 14.82
C TYR A 30 -3.61 -17.05 13.90
N GLY A 31 -3.39 -17.00 12.59
CA GLY A 31 -4.47 -16.62 11.69
C GLY A 31 -4.31 -17.08 10.24
N ALA A 32 -5.26 -16.63 9.43
CA ALA A 32 -5.31 -16.93 8.01
C ALA A 32 -5.77 -15.69 7.20
N ALA A 33 -5.36 -15.62 5.93
CA ALA A 33 -6.04 -14.81 4.93
C ALA A 33 -7.36 -15.52 4.58
N TYR A 34 -8.48 -14.85 4.78
CA TYR A 34 -9.80 -15.44 4.59
C TYR A 34 -10.55 -14.74 3.47
N TYR A 35 -10.81 -15.47 2.40
CA TYR A 35 -11.44 -15.00 1.19
C TYR A 35 -12.82 -15.63 1.04
N HIS A 36 -13.77 -15.20 1.87
CA HIS A 36 -15.14 -15.72 1.84
C HIS A 36 -15.84 -15.48 0.49
N GLU A 37 -15.42 -14.46 -0.26
CA GLU A 37 -15.91 -14.15 -1.59
C GLU A 37 -15.65 -15.27 -2.62
N TYR A 38 -14.78 -16.23 -2.33
CA TYR A 38 -14.52 -17.43 -3.13
C TYR A 38 -15.33 -18.64 -2.67
N MET A 39 -15.99 -18.53 -1.51
CA MET A 39 -16.70 -19.63 -0.87
C MET A 39 -18.22 -19.52 -1.09
N PRO A 40 -18.96 -20.63 -1.02
CA PRO A 40 -20.41 -20.56 -0.97
C PRO A 40 -20.88 -19.70 0.22
N TYR A 41 -21.92 -18.91 -0.01
CA TYR A 41 -22.43 -17.97 0.99
C TYR A 41 -22.73 -18.64 2.35
N GLU A 42 -23.26 -19.86 2.35
CA GLU A 42 -23.68 -20.62 3.53
C GLU A 42 -22.51 -21.19 4.32
N ARG A 43 -21.31 -21.21 3.73
CA ARG A 43 -20.14 -21.84 4.34
C ARG A 43 -19.58 -21.08 5.55
N LEU A 44 -19.89 -19.81 5.71
CA LEU A 44 -19.30 -18.96 6.77
C LEU A 44 -19.41 -19.56 8.17
N GLU A 45 -20.55 -20.13 8.53
CA GLU A 45 -20.75 -20.70 9.85
C GLU A 45 -19.83 -21.90 10.12
N GLU A 46 -19.64 -22.76 9.11
CA GLU A 46 -18.74 -23.91 9.21
C GLU A 46 -17.28 -23.47 9.24
N ASP A 47 -16.91 -22.49 8.41
CA ASP A 47 -15.55 -21.95 8.38
C ASP A 47 -15.18 -21.32 9.74
N VAL A 48 -16.06 -20.53 10.32
CA VAL A 48 -15.85 -19.93 11.66
C VAL A 48 -15.68 -21.01 12.73
N LYS A 49 -16.51 -22.05 12.69
CA LYS A 49 -16.39 -23.19 13.61
C LYS A 49 -15.04 -23.89 13.47
N LEU A 50 -14.63 -24.22 12.24
CA LEU A 50 -13.35 -24.86 11.97
C LEU A 50 -12.15 -23.98 12.39
N MET A 51 -12.23 -22.68 12.16
CA MET A 51 -11.22 -21.73 12.61
C MET A 51 -11.08 -21.72 14.13
N LYS A 52 -12.20 -21.74 14.88
CA LYS A 52 -12.15 -21.84 16.35
C LYS A 52 -11.53 -23.15 16.82
N GLU A 53 -11.92 -24.27 16.22
CA GLU A 53 -11.38 -25.59 16.54
C GLU A 53 -9.87 -25.66 16.26
N ALA A 54 -9.39 -24.99 15.20
CA ALA A 54 -7.98 -24.88 14.85
C ALA A 54 -7.19 -23.86 15.70
N GLY A 55 -7.87 -23.09 16.59
CA GLY A 55 -7.24 -22.05 17.41
C GLY A 55 -6.90 -20.76 16.66
N ILE A 56 -7.52 -20.52 15.52
CA ILE A 56 -7.36 -19.26 14.76
C ILE A 56 -7.89 -18.10 15.62
N SER A 57 -7.07 -17.10 15.82
CA SER A 57 -7.35 -15.91 16.64
C SER A 57 -7.51 -14.63 15.83
N VAL A 58 -7.08 -14.62 14.56
CA VAL A 58 -7.16 -13.48 13.66
C VAL A 58 -7.37 -13.92 12.22
N VAL A 59 -8.13 -13.15 11.46
CA VAL A 59 -8.23 -13.27 10.00
C VAL A 59 -7.92 -11.94 9.32
N ARG A 60 -7.32 -12.00 8.14
CA ARG A 60 -7.21 -10.86 7.23
C ARG A 60 -8.27 -11.01 6.15
N VAL A 61 -9.01 -9.93 5.86
CA VAL A 61 -10.11 -9.90 4.88
C VAL A 61 -10.07 -8.61 4.08
N GLY A 62 -10.71 -8.60 2.92
CA GLY A 62 -11.14 -7.39 2.23
C GLY A 62 -10.16 -6.79 1.22
N GLU A 63 -8.87 -7.16 1.21
CA GLU A 63 -7.97 -6.67 0.17
C GLU A 63 -8.43 -7.21 -1.20
N SER A 64 -8.28 -6.42 -2.26
CA SER A 64 -8.72 -6.78 -3.64
C SER A 64 -10.23 -6.91 -3.86
N THR A 65 -11.08 -6.47 -2.95
CA THR A 65 -12.54 -6.65 -3.03
C THR A 65 -13.30 -5.37 -3.40
N TRP A 66 -12.66 -4.39 -4.02
CA TRP A 66 -13.29 -3.12 -4.36
C TRP A 66 -14.59 -3.27 -5.16
N SER A 67 -14.61 -4.19 -6.14
CA SER A 67 -15.82 -4.45 -6.95
C SER A 67 -17.02 -4.97 -6.15
N LEU A 68 -16.80 -5.56 -4.97
CA LEU A 68 -17.86 -6.00 -4.06
C LEU A 68 -18.32 -4.86 -3.15
N PHE A 69 -17.42 -4.01 -2.70
CA PHE A 69 -17.75 -2.82 -1.91
C PHE A 69 -18.40 -1.72 -2.74
N GLU A 70 -18.07 -1.61 -4.02
CA GLU A 70 -18.61 -0.62 -4.94
C GLU A 70 -18.90 -1.26 -6.31
N PRO A 71 -19.99 -2.04 -6.43
CA PRO A 71 -20.36 -2.76 -7.66
C PRO A 71 -20.69 -1.82 -8.83
N ARG A 72 -21.17 -0.62 -8.54
CA ARG A 72 -21.35 0.49 -9.49
C ARG A 72 -20.82 1.77 -8.89
N GLU A 73 -20.40 2.69 -9.74
CA GLU A 73 -19.84 3.96 -9.30
C GLU A 73 -20.77 4.70 -8.33
N GLY A 74 -20.30 4.89 -7.10
CA GLY A 74 -21.02 5.59 -6.04
C GLY A 74 -22.08 4.77 -5.29
N GLU A 75 -22.30 3.51 -5.68
CA GLU A 75 -23.17 2.59 -4.97
C GLU A 75 -22.31 1.68 -4.07
N PHE A 76 -22.43 1.85 -2.76
CA PHE A 76 -21.60 1.14 -1.77
C PHE A 76 -22.40 0.04 -1.08
N GLU A 77 -21.83 -1.17 -1.04
CA GLU A 77 -22.42 -2.38 -0.46
C GLU A 77 -21.48 -2.97 0.60
N PHE A 78 -21.87 -2.84 1.86
CA PHE A 78 -21.07 -3.34 3.00
C PHE A 78 -21.64 -4.61 3.65
N ALA A 79 -22.93 -4.89 3.48
CA ALA A 79 -23.64 -5.97 4.17
C ALA A 79 -22.99 -7.36 4.03
N TRP A 80 -22.35 -7.64 2.90
CA TRP A 80 -21.65 -8.91 2.67
C TRP A 80 -20.43 -9.08 3.60
N MET A 81 -19.69 -7.99 3.86
CA MET A 81 -18.51 -7.99 4.74
C MET A 81 -18.93 -7.79 6.21
N ASP A 82 -20.00 -7.03 6.47
CA ASP A 82 -20.56 -6.89 7.83
C ASP A 82 -20.83 -8.27 8.43
N ARG A 83 -21.51 -9.12 7.67
CA ARG A 83 -21.81 -10.49 8.07
C ARG A 83 -20.56 -11.29 8.44
N ILE A 84 -19.47 -11.12 7.70
CA ILE A 84 -18.20 -11.83 7.95
C ILE A 84 -17.55 -11.31 9.22
N ILE A 85 -17.42 -9.98 9.35
CA ILE A 85 -16.75 -9.34 10.48
C ILE A 85 -17.52 -9.57 11.78
N ASP A 86 -18.85 -9.47 11.73
CA ASP A 86 -19.73 -9.74 12.88
C ASP A 86 -19.57 -11.19 13.37
N LYS A 87 -19.60 -12.16 12.45
CA LYS A 87 -19.42 -13.58 12.81
C LYS A 87 -18.05 -13.88 13.38
N MET A 88 -17.00 -13.31 12.84
CA MET A 88 -15.64 -13.43 13.40
C MET A 88 -15.60 -12.83 14.81
N HIS A 89 -16.17 -11.64 15.00
CA HIS A 89 -16.22 -10.98 16.30
C HIS A 89 -17.00 -11.78 17.33
N GLU A 90 -18.21 -12.27 17.01
CA GLU A 90 -19.03 -13.16 17.86
C GLU A 90 -18.24 -14.42 18.28
N ALA A 91 -17.39 -14.94 17.39
CA ALA A 91 -16.56 -16.09 17.65
C ALA A 91 -15.28 -15.78 18.44
N GLY A 92 -14.98 -14.50 18.72
CA GLY A 92 -13.75 -14.05 19.37
C GLY A 92 -12.52 -14.01 18.44
N ILE A 93 -12.74 -14.13 17.12
CA ILE A 93 -11.69 -14.02 16.10
C ILE A 93 -11.55 -12.55 15.72
N LYS A 94 -10.33 -12.02 15.79
CA LYS A 94 -9.99 -10.64 15.42
C LYS A 94 -9.90 -10.48 13.91
N VAL A 95 -10.08 -9.25 13.43
CA VAL A 95 -10.05 -8.95 11.99
C VAL A 95 -8.98 -7.91 11.69
N ILE A 96 -8.18 -8.16 10.66
CA ILE A 96 -7.36 -7.16 9.96
C ILE A 96 -8.07 -6.88 8.63
N LEU A 97 -8.53 -5.65 8.43
CA LEU A 97 -9.26 -5.25 7.23
C LEU A 97 -8.33 -4.62 6.21
N GLY A 98 -8.29 -5.15 4.99
CA GLY A 98 -7.51 -4.60 3.89
C GLY A 98 -8.20 -3.42 3.20
N THR A 99 -7.46 -2.38 2.80
CA THR A 99 -7.95 -1.43 1.81
C THR A 99 -8.05 -2.14 0.45
N PRO A 100 -9.14 -1.97 -0.32
CA PRO A 100 -9.41 -2.86 -1.45
C PRO A 100 -8.72 -2.44 -2.76
N THR A 101 -7.71 -1.59 -2.69
CA THR A 101 -7.09 -0.89 -3.83
C THR A 101 -6.21 -1.77 -4.73
N TYR A 102 -5.91 -2.99 -4.32
CA TYR A 102 -5.07 -3.93 -5.06
C TYR A 102 -5.69 -4.43 -6.38
N SER A 103 -6.99 -4.29 -6.54
CA SER A 103 -7.71 -4.49 -7.79
C SER A 103 -8.79 -3.43 -7.95
N ILE A 104 -9.19 -3.11 -9.18
CA ILE A 104 -10.20 -2.10 -9.48
C ILE A 104 -11.49 -2.74 -9.98
N PRO A 105 -12.66 -2.10 -9.78
CA PRO A 105 -13.91 -2.57 -10.35
C PRO A 105 -13.99 -2.33 -11.86
N ALA A 106 -14.78 -3.14 -12.56
CA ALA A 106 -14.93 -3.07 -14.00
C ALA A 106 -15.45 -1.70 -14.50
N TRP A 107 -16.32 -1.05 -13.73
CA TRP A 107 -16.84 0.27 -14.10
C TRP A 107 -15.74 1.33 -14.14
N LEU A 108 -14.73 1.25 -13.23
CA LEU A 108 -13.62 2.22 -13.20
C LEU A 108 -12.74 2.04 -14.44
N TRP A 109 -12.35 0.81 -14.77
CA TRP A 109 -11.62 0.54 -16.00
C TRP A 109 -12.39 0.98 -17.24
N ASN A 110 -13.69 0.65 -17.33
CA ASN A 110 -14.50 0.96 -18.51
C ASN A 110 -14.63 2.48 -18.74
N LYS A 111 -14.72 3.25 -17.67
CA LYS A 111 -14.87 4.71 -17.72
C LYS A 111 -13.52 5.43 -17.85
N HIS A 112 -12.48 4.87 -17.26
CA HIS A 112 -11.15 5.47 -17.12
C HIS A 112 -10.04 4.44 -17.43
N PRO A 113 -9.93 3.96 -18.69
CA PRO A 113 -8.93 2.96 -19.06
C PRO A 113 -7.49 3.44 -18.82
N GLU A 114 -7.24 4.75 -18.78
CA GLU A 114 -5.94 5.36 -18.50
C GLU A 114 -5.37 5.05 -17.10
N VAL A 115 -6.21 4.58 -16.16
CA VAL A 115 -5.74 4.16 -14.83
C VAL A 115 -4.87 2.92 -14.87
N LEU A 116 -4.95 2.14 -15.95
CA LEU A 116 -4.14 0.94 -16.11
C LEU A 116 -2.72 1.26 -16.54
N LEU A 117 -1.84 0.30 -16.32
CA LEU A 117 -0.43 0.38 -16.69
C LEU A 117 -0.25 0.29 -18.21
N ASN A 118 0.63 1.13 -18.74
CA ASN A 118 1.34 0.85 -19.97
C ASN A 118 2.69 0.22 -19.59
N TYR A 119 3.02 -0.93 -20.17
CA TYR A 119 4.27 -1.61 -19.92
C TYR A 119 5.39 -1.11 -20.83
N GLN A 120 6.61 -1.45 -20.46
CA GLN A 120 7.83 -1.03 -21.14
C GLN A 120 7.87 -1.25 -22.64
N ARG A 121 7.25 -2.31 -23.12
CA ARG A 121 7.25 -2.68 -24.53
C ARG A 121 6.10 -2.06 -25.34
N GLY A 122 5.34 -1.14 -24.71
CA GLY A 122 4.16 -0.53 -25.32
C GLY A 122 2.91 -1.40 -25.22
N GLU A 123 2.96 -2.49 -24.49
CA GLU A 123 1.79 -3.29 -24.15
C GLU A 123 0.97 -2.56 -23.09
N GLU A 124 -0.33 -2.51 -23.28
CA GLU A 124 -1.28 -2.02 -22.27
C GLU A 124 -1.68 -3.16 -21.33
N ALA A 125 -1.86 -2.83 -20.05
CA ALA A 125 -2.44 -3.78 -19.10
C ALA A 125 -3.92 -3.99 -19.41
N TYR A 126 -4.39 -5.20 -19.16
CA TYR A 126 -5.80 -5.52 -19.31
C TYR A 126 -6.49 -5.55 -17.95
N TYR A 127 -7.79 -5.27 -17.95
CA TYR A 127 -8.64 -5.43 -16.78
C TYR A 127 -8.69 -6.91 -16.33
N GLY A 128 -8.85 -7.12 -15.03
CA GLY A 128 -9.05 -8.43 -14.43
C GLY A 128 -7.81 -9.05 -13.80
N ILE A 129 -6.64 -8.41 -13.92
CA ILE A 129 -5.42 -8.81 -13.22
C ILE A 129 -5.19 -7.84 -12.06
N ARG A 130 -4.84 -8.39 -10.89
CA ARG A 130 -4.51 -7.58 -9.71
C ARG A 130 -3.27 -6.73 -9.97
N GLN A 131 -3.23 -5.54 -9.39
CA GLN A 131 -2.08 -4.62 -9.39
C GLN A 131 -1.60 -4.19 -10.79
N ASN A 132 -2.53 -3.96 -11.70
CA ASN A 132 -2.25 -3.44 -13.03
C ASN A 132 -2.49 -1.93 -13.15
N MET A 133 -2.64 -1.22 -12.04
CA MET A 133 -2.90 0.21 -12.03
C MET A 133 -1.61 1.01 -11.95
N ASN A 134 -1.62 2.17 -12.60
CA ASN A 134 -0.63 3.20 -12.36
C ASN A 134 -0.94 3.91 -11.04
N ILE A 135 -0.20 3.57 -10.00
CA ILE A 135 -0.39 4.12 -8.63
C ILE A 135 -0.09 5.63 -8.51
N THR A 136 0.28 6.30 -9.59
CA THR A 136 0.43 7.77 -9.64
C THR A 136 -0.64 8.44 -10.50
N ASP A 137 -1.56 7.66 -11.06
CA ASP A 137 -2.63 8.21 -11.87
C ASP A 137 -3.63 8.99 -10.99
N PRO A 138 -3.92 10.26 -11.28
CA PRO A 138 -4.77 11.08 -10.41
C PRO A 138 -6.21 10.59 -10.35
N THR A 139 -6.71 9.96 -11.40
CA THR A 139 -8.06 9.37 -11.42
C THR A 139 -8.11 8.15 -10.52
N TYR A 140 -7.12 7.26 -10.64
CA TYR A 140 -7.01 6.11 -9.75
C TYR A 140 -6.88 6.53 -8.29
N LEU A 141 -6.05 7.53 -7.99
CA LEU A 141 -5.89 8.05 -6.63
C LEU A 141 -7.18 8.64 -6.08
N TYR A 142 -7.91 9.43 -6.88
CA TYR A 142 -9.19 10.01 -6.48
C TYR A 142 -10.22 8.95 -6.08
N TYR A 143 -10.39 7.91 -6.89
CA TYR A 143 -11.34 6.85 -6.59
C TYR A 143 -10.85 5.94 -5.46
N SER A 144 -9.54 5.69 -5.35
CA SER A 144 -8.94 4.94 -4.24
C SER A 144 -9.17 5.65 -2.90
N GLU A 145 -8.96 6.96 -2.83
CA GLU A 145 -9.26 7.74 -1.63
C GLU A 145 -10.73 7.62 -1.24
N ARG A 146 -11.62 7.76 -2.22
CA ARG A 146 -13.07 7.68 -1.99
C ARG A 146 -13.47 6.34 -1.37
N ILE A 147 -13.02 5.22 -1.93
CA ILE A 147 -13.37 3.90 -1.38
C ILE A 147 -12.74 3.65 -0.02
N ILE A 148 -11.48 4.06 0.21
CA ILE A 148 -10.84 3.94 1.52
C ILE A 148 -11.63 4.74 2.57
N ARG A 149 -11.99 6.00 2.30
CA ARG A 149 -12.78 6.81 3.22
C ARG A 149 -14.14 6.18 3.51
N LYS A 150 -14.84 5.66 2.49
CA LYS A 150 -16.13 4.97 2.69
C LYS A 150 -16.00 3.71 3.55
N LEU A 151 -14.95 2.92 3.33
CA LEU A 151 -14.63 1.76 4.14
C LEU A 151 -14.35 2.17 5.60
N MET A 152 -13.56 3.22 5.81
CA MET A 152 -13.21 3.70 7.15
C MET A 152 -14.40 4.35 7.86
N GLU A 153 -15.25 5.13 7.16
CA GLU A 153 -16.50 5.68 7.71
C GLU A 153 -17.40 4.57 8.26
N HIS A 154 -17.43 3.40 7.60
CA HIS A 154 -18.27 2.27 7.99
C HIS A 154 -17.64 1.42 9.11
N TYR A 155 -16.35 1.11 9.02
CA TYR A 155 -15.71 0.08 9.84
C TYR A 155 -14.81 0.57 10.98
N ALA A 156 -14.42 1.85 11.02
CA ALA A 156 -13.42 2.32 11.99
C ALA A 156 -13.78 2.00 13.46
N ASN A 157 -15.06 2.04 13.79
CA ASN A 157 -15.56 1.80 15.15
C ASN A 157 -15.94 0.34 15.43
N HIS A 158 -15.78 -0.58 14.49
CA HIS A 158 -16.16 -1.97 14.71
C HIS A 158 -15.20 -2.65 15.71
N PRO A 159 -15.73 -3.23 16.82
CA PRO A 159 -14.88 -3.74 17.92
C PRO A 159 -14.04 -4.96 17.55
N GLY A 160 -14.44 -5.73 16.53
CA GLY A 160 -13.73 -6.91 16.05
C GLY A 160 -12.48 -6.56 15.22
N ILE A 161 -12.39 -5.32 14.69
CA ILE A 161 -11.26 -4.90 13.85
C ILE A 161 -10.13 -4.38 14.73
N ILE A 162 -8.96 -5.01 14.63
CA ILE A 162 -7.76 -4.67 15.40
C ILE A 162 -6.71 -3.93 14.58
N GLY A 163 -6.87 -3.87 13.28
CA GLY A 163 -5.93 -3.17 12.40
C GLY A 163 -6.34 -3.17 10.95
N TYR A 164 -5.60 -2.40 10.18
CA TYR A 164 -5.80 -2.21 8.74
C TYR A 164 -4.54 -2.54 7.97
N GLN A 165 -4.71 -3.27 6.87
CA GLN A 165 -3.67 -3.47 5.88
C GLN A 165 -3.91 -2.50 4.73
N VAL A 166 -2.98 -1.57 4.47
CA VAL A 166 -3.07 -0.68 3.31
C VAL A 166 -2.51 -1.40 2.08
N ASP A 167 -3.32 -1.50 1.03
CA ASP A 167 -3.02 -2.18 -0.23
C ASP A 167 -2.44 -3.60 -0.02
N ASN A 168 -1.84 -4.20 -1.05
CA ASN A 168 -1.21 -5.52 -0.96
C ASN A 168 0.00 -5.62 -1.88
N GLU A 169 1.16 -6.04 -1.38
CA GLU A 169 2.38 -6.29 -2.15
C GLU A 169 2.68 -5.22 -3.23
N THR A 170 2.50 -3.96 -2.89
CA THR A 170 2.54 -2.82 -3.81
C THR A 170 3.87 -2.66 -4.53
N LEU A 171 3.82 -2.59 -5.85
CA LEU A 171 4.98 -2.36 -6.73
C LEU A 171 4.59 -1.45 -7.90
N THR A 172 5.57 -0.86 -8.56
CA THR A 172 5.36 -0.09 -9.80
C THR A 172 5.21 -0.95 -11.06
N ARG A 173 5.48 -2.25 -10.98
CA ARG A 173 5.23 -3.26 -12.03
C ARG A 173 5.72 -2.91 -13.46
N GLY A 174 6.79 -2.14 -13.58
CA GLY A 174 7.33 -1.79 -14.90
C GLY A 174 6.52 -0.73 -15.66
N VAL A 175 5.88 0.17 -14.95
CA VAL A 175 5.08 1.30 -15.44
C VAL A 175 5.79 2.12 -16.51
N ASN A 176 5.07 2.47 -17.58
CA ASN A 176 5.55 3.31 -18.70
C ASN A 176 4.52 4.38 -19.12
N ASN A 177 3.55 4.66 -18.29
CA ASN A 177 2.57 5.72 -18.54
C ASN A 177 3.27 7.08 -18.66
N TYR A 178 2.77 7.93 -19.53
CA TYR A 178 3.35 9.26 -19.77
C TYR A 178 3.35 10.15 -18.52
N ASN A 179 2.28 10.14 -17.73
CA ASN A 179 2.19 10.88 -16.47
C ASN A 179 3.23 10.40 -15.44
N TYR A 180 3.55 9.11 -15.42
CA TYR A 180 4.61 8.55 -14.58
C TYR A 180 5.99 9.06 -15.01
N TYR A 181 6.25 9.07 -16.32
CA TYR A 181 7.48 9.64 -16.87
C TYR A 181 7.61 11.14 -16.53
N VAL A 182 6.55 11.92 -16.69
CA VAL A 182 6.56 13.35 -16.32
C VAL A 182 6.87 13.53 -14.83
N SER A 183 6.33 12.67 -13.97
CA SER A 183 6.63 12.67 -12.53
C SER A 183 8.10 12.37 -12.25
N PHE A 184 8.69 11.44 -12.98
CA PHE A 184 10.13 11.16 -12.90
C PHE A 184 10.98 12.37 -13.31
N VAL A 185 10.67 13.01 -14.43
CA VAL A 185 11.38 14.23 -14.89
C VAL A 185 11.26 15.35 -13.85
N ASN A 186 10.09 15.53 -13.24
CA ASN A 186 9.89 16.50 -12.16
C ASN A 186 10.70 16.14 -10.90
N HIS A 187 10.82 14.86 -10.57
CA HIS A 187 11.71 14.39 -9.51
C HIS A 187 13.17 14.77 -9.81
N LEU A 188 13.64 14.56 -11.04
CA LEU A 188 15.00 14.94 -11.44
C LEU A 188 15.23 16.46 -11.35
N LYS A 189 14.28 17.28 -11.85
CA LYS A 189 14.32 18.74 -11.72
C LYS A 189 14.46 19.21 -10.26
N LYS A 190 13.74 18.54 -9.37
CA LYS A 190 13.76 18.83 -7.92
C LYS A 190 15.12 18.50 -7.29
N LYS A 191 15.71 17.37 -7.72
CA LYS A 191 16.95 16.85 -7.16
C LYS A 191 18.20 17.57 -7.65
N PHE A 192 18.31 17.74 -8.96
CA PHE A 192 19.53 18.24 -9.60
C PHE A 192 19.54 19.76 -9.87
N LYS A 193 18.42 20.45 -9.68
CA LYS A 193 18.27 21.90 -9.85
C LYS A 193 18.61 22.45 -11.25
N SER A 194 19.57 21.85 -11.95
CA SER A 194 19.95 22.21 -13.32
C SER A 194 20.34 20.98 -14.15
N LEU A 195 20.22 21.09 -15.48
CA LEU A 195 20.71 20.05 -16.41
C LEU A 195 22.22 19.92 -16.40
N ASP A 196 22.94 21.02 -16.20
CA ASP A 196 24.41 20.98 -16.11
C ASP A 196 24.87 20.16 -14.91
N GLU A 197 24.20 20.31 -13.78
CA GLU A 197 24.45 19.48 -12.59
C GLU A 197 24.14 18.01 -12.87
N LEU A 198 22.99 17.70 -13.49
CA LEU A 198 22.61 16.33 -13.86
C LEU A 198 23.62 15.73 -14.83
N ASN A 199 23.97 16.44 -15.93
CA ASN A 199 24.95 16.01 -16.92
C ASN A 199 26.28 15.68 -16.25
N LYS A 200 26.75 16.55 -15.35
CA LYS A 200 28.01 16.38 -14.61
C LYS A 200 27.96 15.16 -13.69
N VAL A 201 26.92 15.06 -12.85
CA VAL A 201 26.79 13.97 -11.85
C VAL A 201 26.65 12.61 -12.51
N TRP A 202 25.91 12.53 -13.60
CA TRP A 202 25.73 11.28 -14.35
C TRP A 202 26.84 10.99 -15.35
N GLY A 203 27.78 11.95 -15.58
CA GLY A 203 28.88 11.79 -16.51
C GLY A 203 28.43 11.68 -17.97
N LEU A 204 27.38 12.44 -18.36
CA LEU A 204 26.73 12.31 -19.66
C LEU A 204 27.60 12.82 -20.84
N ASN A 205 28.76 13.44 -20.58
CA ASN A 205 29.75 13.72 -21.60
C ASN A 205 30.28 12.44 -22.29
N TYR A 206 30.25 11.32 -21.57
CA TYR A 206 30.66 10.05 -22.09
C TYR A 206 29.68 9.58 -23.17
N TRP A 207 30.22 9.24 -24.34
CA TRP A 207 29.46 8.85 -25.54
C TRP A 207 28.46 9.90 -26.05
N GLY A 208 28.63 11.18 -25.69
CA GLY A 208 27.79 12.25 -26.22
C GLY A 208 26.33 12.19 -25.73
N MET A 209 26.08 11.71 -24.51
CA MET A 209 24.75 11.57 -23.95
C MET A 209 24.21 12.84 -23.28
N ASN A 210 24.87 13.99 -23.43
CA ASN A 210 24.48 15.25 -22.80
C ASN A 210 23.06 15.67 -23.13
N LEU A 211 22.34 16.13 -22.13
CA LEU A 211 21.00 16.69 -22.26
C LEU A 211 21.08 18.22 -22.27
N ASN A 212 20.33 18.87 -23.17
CA ASN A 212 20.25 20.32 -23.31
C ASN A 212 18.85 20.87 -22.93
N ALA A 213 17.87 19.97 -22.75
CA ALA A 213 16.54 20.27 -22.30
C ALA A 213 15.99 19.11 -21.45
N TRP A 214 15.13 19.40 -20.48
CA TRP A 214 14.52 18.37 -19.62
C TRP A 214 13.65 17.38 -20.38
N GLU A 215 13.07 17.83 -21.49
CA GLU A 215 12.25 17.03 -22.41
C GLU A 215 13.06 15.99 -23.18
N GLN A 216 14.41 16.08 -23.15
CA GLN A 216 15.32 15.13 -23.73
C GLN A 216 15.72 13.99 -22.77
N VAL A 217 15.27 14.04 -21.52
CA VAL A 217 15.44 12.90 -20.60
C VAL A 217 14.74 11.70 -21.24
N PRO A 218 15.49 10.62 -21.59
CA PRO A 218 14.86 9.51 -22.28
C PRO A 218 13.86 8.80 -21.37
N PRO A 219 12.79 8.24 -21.93
CA PRO A 219 11.99 7.26 -21.22
C PRO A 219 12.92 6.15 -20.74
N ARG A 220 12.70 5.70 -19.51
CA ARG A 220 13.51 4.63 -18.88
C ARG A 220 14.04 3.57 -19.86
N ASP A 221 14.77 2.60 -19.49
CA ASP A 221 15.17 1.34 -20.15
C ASP A 221 16.07 1.40 -21.39
N CYS A 222 16.01 2.45 -22.17
CA CYS A 222 16.90 2.63 -23.34
C CYS A 222 18.27 3.14 -22.93
N VAL A 223 18.51 3.33 -21.64
CA VAL A 223 19.66 4.06 -21.13
C VAL A 223 20.66 3.12 -20.49
N THR A 224 21.87 3.12 -21.03
CA THR A 224 23.01 2.37 -20.47
C THR A 224 23.67 3.10 -19.29
N ASN A 225 23.26 4.34 -19.00
CA ASN A 225 23.89 5.15 -17.97
C ASN A 225 23.51 4.65 -16.56
N PRO A 226 24.50 4.26 -15.72
CA PRO A 226 24.21 3.72 -14.37
C PRO A 226 23.59 4.76 -13.43
N GLY A 227 23.89 6.05 -13.60
CA GLY A 227 23.27 7.13 -12.82
C GLY A 227 21.77 7.23 -13.07
N TYR A 228 21.35 7.19 -14.34
CA TYR A 228 19.95 7.13 -14.72
C TYR A 228 19.24 5.91 -14.11
N LYS A 229 19.83 4.72 -14.31
CA LYS A 229 19.25 3.47 -13.81
C LYS A 229 19.02 3.49 -12.30
N LEU A 230 20.03 3.91 -11.56
CA LEU A 230 19.95 4.01 -10.11
C LEU A 230 18.88 5.03 -9.66
N GLU A 231 18.77 6.17 -10.36
CA GLU A 231 17.79 7.18 -10.00
C GLU A 231 16.36 6.76 -10.35
N TRP A 232 16.18 6.04 -11.47
CA TRP A 232 14.90 5.43 -11.82
C TRP A 232 14.43 4.42 -10.75
N GLU A 233 15.33 3.56 -10.28
CA GLU A 233 15.02 2.61 -9.21
C GLU A 233 14.67 3.30 -7.88
N ARG A 234 15.39 4.36 -7.52
CA ARG A 234 15.09 5.18 -6.34
C ARG A 234 13.74 5.84 -6.45
N PHE A 235 13.42 6.38 -7.61
CA PHE A 235 12.12 6.99 -7.89
C PHE A 235 10.99 5.96 -7.76
N ASN A 236 11.15 4.78 -8.34
CA ASN A 236 10.17 3.69 -8.21
C ASN A 236 9.92 3.31 -6.74
N ARG A 237 10.98 3.13 -5.96
CA ARG A 237 10.87 2.80 -4.53
C ARG A 237 10.16 3.90 -3.74
N LYS A 238 10.53 5.15 -4.02
CA LYS A 238 9.88 6.30 -3.40
C LYS A 238 8.40 6.39 -3.76
N THR A 239 8.04 6.16 -5.00
CA THR A 239 6.66 6.19 -5.47
C THR A 239 5.79 5.17 -4.73
N VAL A 240 6.29 3.95 -4.52
CA VAL A 240 5.59 2.94 -3.72
C VAL A 240 5.45 3.38 -2.27
N ALA A 241 6.52 3.90 -1.67
CA ALA A 241 6.49 4.39 -0.30
C ALA A 241 5.50 5.56 -0.13
N ASP A 242 5.50 6.51 -1.05
CA ASP A 242 4.56 7.65 -1.04
C ASP A 242 3.10 7.19 -1.14
N PHE A 243 2.80 6.22 -2.01
CA PHE A 243 1.46 5.67 -2.18
C PHE A 243 0.95 4.96 -0.91
N LEU A 244 1.80 4.14 -0.29
CA LEU A 244 1.44 3.44 0.95
C LEU A 244 1.31 4.41 2.13
N THR A 245 2.20 5.39 2.25
CA THR A 245 2.12 6.45 3.26
C THR A 245 0.82 7.24 3.12
N TRP A 246 0.45 7.62 1.89
CA TRP A 246 -0.79 8.32 1.62
C TRP A 246 -2.03 7.52 2.05
N GLN A 247 -2.10 6.21 1.76
CA GLN A 247 -3.19 5.37 2.25
C GLN A 247 -3.19 5.28 3.80
N ALA A 248 -2.02 5.12 4.40
CA ALA A 248 -1.89 5.06 5.85
C ALA A 248 -2.34 6.38 6.52
N GLU A 249 -2.03 7.53 5.92
CA GLU A 249 -2.51 8.84 6.39
C GLU A 249 -4.04 8.92 6.37
N ILE A 250 -4.71 8.47 5.28
CA ILE A 250 -6.17 8.43 5.20
C ILE A 250 -6.76 7.52 6.30
N VAL A 251 -6.22 6.32 6.47
CA VAL A 251 -6.70 5.38 7.50
C VAL A 251 -6.50 5.96 8.89
N SER A 252 -5.40 6.67 9.13
CA SER A 252 -5.09 7.31 10.41
C SER A 252 -6.08 8.41 10.82
N GLU A 253 -6.79 9.01 9.87
CA GLU A 253 -7.84 10.00 10.17
C GLU A 253 -9.06 9.39 10.88
N TYR A 254 -9.26 8.08 10.76
CA TYR A 254 -10.46 7.37 11.22
C TYR A 254 -10.20 6.30 12.27
N LYS A 255 -9.05 5.63 12.22
CA LYS A 255 -8.76 4.49 13.10
C LYS A 255 -8.79 4.89 14.57
N ARG A 256 -9.14 3.96 15.45
CA ARG A 256 -9.01 4.12 16.89
C ARG A 256 -7.56 3.97 17.32
N ASP A 257 -7.22 4.46 18.51
CA ASP A 257 -5.86 4.37 19.06
C ASP A 257 -5.39 2.93 19.33
N ASP A 258 -6.35 2.01 19.56
CA ASP A 258 -6.07 0.58 19.79
C ASP A 258 -5.92 -0.23 18.49
N GLN A 259 -6.09 0.38 17.33
CA GLN A 259 -5.94 -0.25 16.02
C GLN A 259 -4.59 0.10 15.39
N PHE A 260 -4.00 -0.86 14.69
CA PHE A 260 -2.73 -0.65 13.97
C PHE A 260 -2.94 -0.52 12.46
N ILE A 261 -1.94 0.07 11.79
CA ILE A 261 -1.80 0.09 10.33
C ILE A 261 -0.58 -0.72 9.94
N THR A 262 -0.73 -1.55 8.93
CA THR A 262 0.33 -2.35 8.34
C THR A 262 0.24 -2.40 6.82
N HIS A 263 1.26 -2.97 6.19
CA HIS A 263 1.27 -3.36 4.78
C HIS A 263 1.91 -4.74 4.65
N CYS A 264 1.39 -5.53 3.74
CA CYS A 264 1.85 -6.88 3.42
C CYS A 264 3.00 -6.81 2.40
N PHE A 265 4.24 -6.81 2.87
CA PHE A 265 5.42 -6.70 2.00
C PHE A 265 5.81 -8.05 1.40
N MET A 266 6.18 -8.05 0.12
CA MET A 266 6.96 -9.16 -0.42
C MET A 266 8.36 -9.18 0.21
N PRO A 267 8.99 -10.35 0.37
CA PRO A 267 10.34 -10.45 0.95
C PRO A 267 11.44 -9.84 0.07
N SER A 268 11.12 -9.49 -1.18
CA SER A 268 12.08 -8.86 -2.10
C SER A 268 12.38 -7.42 -1.70
N VAL A 269 13.52 -7.23 -1.08
CA VAL A 269 14.00 -5.95 -0.51
C VAL A 269 14.29 -4.88 -1.56
N GLN A 270 14.44 -5.26 -2.82
CA GLN A 270 15.03 -4.37 -3.84
C GLN A 270 14.06 -3.36 -4.46
N LYS A 271 12.75 -3.57 -4.38
CA LYS A 271 11.75 -2.81 -5.14
C LYS A 271 10.96 -1.80 -4.32
N ILE A 272 11.15 -1.77 -3.00
CA ILE A 272 10.42 -0.92 -2.06
C ILE A 272 11.42 -0.24 -1.13
N ASP A 273 11.12 0.96 -0.66
CA ASP A 273 11.82 1.58 0.47
C ASP A 273 11.07 1.26 1.78
N GLN A 274 11.36 0.08 2.34
CA GLN A 274 10.72 -0.38 3.57
C GLN A 274 11.00 0.55 4.75
N VAL A 275 12.17 1.20 4.78
CA VAL A 275 12.52 2.11 5.86
C VAL A 275 11.67 3.38 5.80
N ALA A 276 11.48 3.94 4.60
CA ALA A 276 10.61 5.10 4.42
C ALA A 276 9.16 4.75 4.75
N THR A 277 8.64 3.66 4.18
CA THR A 277 7.26 3.21 4.41
C THR A 277 7.00 2.85 5.88
N GLY A 278 7.95 2.17 6.52
CA GLY A 278 7.82 1.73 7.91
C GLY A 278 7.69 2.86 8.94
N LYS A 279 7.99 4.11 8.56
CA LYS A 279 7.80 5.26 9.46
C LYS A 279 6.33 5.53 9.74
N GLU A 280 5.49 5.34 8.76
CA GLU A 280 4.05 5.66 8.82
C GLU A 280 3.18 4.43 9.17
N LEU A 281 3.76 3.23 9.21
CA LEU A 281 3.08 2.02 9.63
C LEU A 281 3.30 1.77 11.13
N ASP A 282 2.31 1.25 11.84
CA ASP A 282 2.42 0.90 13.26
C ASP A 282 3.20 -0.41 13.45
N ILE A 283 3.05 -1.37 12.54
CA ILE A 283 3.77 -2.64 12.54
C ILE A 283 4.15 -3.05 11.12
N MET A 284 5.31 -3.69 10.97
CA MET A 284 5.72 -4.28 9.69
C MET A 284 5.10 -5.66 9.52
N ALA A 285 4.64 -5.98 8.30
CA ALA A 285 4.19 -7.33 7.96
C ALA A 285 4.82 -7.81 6.65
N VAL A 286 5.09 -9.09 6.55
CA VAL A 286 5.78 -9.69 5.39
C VAL A 286 5.11 -10.99 4.97
N ASN A 287 5.07 -11.23 3.67
CA ASN A 287 4.69 -12.51 3.09
C ASN A 287 5.94 -13.37 2.94
N VAL A 288 5.96 -14.54 3.54
CA VAL A 288 7.08 -15.47 3.43
C VAL A 288 6.55 -16.84 3.06
N TYR A 289 6.64 -17.16 1.79
CA TYR A 289 6.32 -18.49 1.30
C TYR A 289 7.57 -19.36 1.32
N HIS A 290 7.45 -20.55 1.86
CA HIS A 290 8.53 -21.54 1.91
C HIS A 290 8.31 -22.69 0.94
N GLY A 291 9.31 -23.51 0.71
CA GLY A 291 9.22 -24.72 -0.10
C GLY A 291 8.30 -25.78 0.52
N GLN A 292 8.12 -26.88 -0.22
CA GLN A 292 7.36 -28.03 0.28
C GLN A 292 8.09 -28.69 1.48
N GLN A 293 7.43 -29.64 2.10
CA GLN A 293 7.86 -30.22 3.38
C GLN A 293 9.32 -30.77 3.38
N GLU A 294 9.78 -31.29 2.25
CA GLU A 294 11.15 -31.78 2.07
C GLU A 294 12.17 -30.65 1.80
N GLU A 295 11.69 -29.45 1.46
CA GLU A 295 12.49 -28.28 1.11
C GLU A 295 12.31 -27.13 2.11
N LEU A 296 11.81 -27.41 3.31
CA LEU A 296 11.63 -26.40 4.35
C LEU A 296 12.98 -25.77 4.71
N ASP A 297 13.13 -24.50 4.39
CA ASP A 297 14.30 -23.70 4.75
C ASP A 297 13.93 -22.61 5.77
N GLY A 298 14.30 -22.84 7.01
CA GLY A 298 14.12 -21.88 8.09
C GLY A 298 14.94 -20.59 7.93
N HIS A 299 16.00 -20.59 7.10
CA HIS A 299 16.87 -19.42 6.93
C HIS A 299 16.14 -18.29 6.21
N GLY A 300 15.35 -18.59 5.17
CA GLY A 300 14.57 -17.59 4.45
C GLY A 300 13.55 -16.89 5.33
N ILE A 301 12.84 -17.66 6.16
CA ILE A 301 11.86 -17.14 7.12
C ILE A 301 12.56 -16.30 8.19
N ALA A 302 13.64 -16.78 8.77
CA ALA A 302 14.41 -16.08 9.79
C ALA A 302 14.99 -14.75 9.23
N PHE A 303 15.60 -14.78 8.04
CA PHE A 303 16.16 -13.60 7.40
C PHE A 303 15.08 -12.54 7.14
N ALA A 304 13.94 -12.92 6.57
CA ALA A 304 12.83 -11.99 6.35
C ALA A 304 12.35 -11.40 7.68
N GLY A 305 12.15 -12.22 8.70
CA GLY A 305 11.74 -11.76 10.02
C GLY A 305 12.71 -10.76 10.65
N ASP A 306 14.01 -11.08 10.65
CA ASP A 306 15.05 -10.20 11.21
C ASP A 306 15.17 -8.89 10.42
N PHE A 307 15.06 -8.95 9.10
CA PHE A 307 15.05 -7.75 8.26
C PHE A 307 13.89 -6.84 8.62
N PHE A 308 12.64 -7.32 8.62
CA PHE A 308 11.47 -6.50 8.93
C PHE A 308 11.44 -6.02 10.37
N ARG A 309 11.92 -6.83 11.32
CA ARG A 309 12.16 -6.41 12.70
C ARG A 309 13.15 -5.24 12.77
N SER A 310 14.22 -5.26 11.97
CA SER A 310 15.26 -4.23 11.99
C SER A 310 14.74 -2.86 11.50
N VAL A 311 13.76 -2.84 10.62
CA VAL A 311 13.17 -1.62 10.05
C VAL A 311 12.52 -0.75 11.13
N LYS A 312 11.69 -1.35 12.01
CA LYS A 312 11.01 -0.62 13.10
C LYS A 312 11.61 -0.86 14.47
N LYS A 313 12.55 -1.79 14.61
CA LYS A 313 13.08 -2.25 15.91
C LYS A 313 11.99 -2.75 16.86
N SER A 314 10.95 -3.36 16.31
CA SER A 314 9.79 -3.89 17.04
C SER A 314 9.36 -5.23 16.46
N ASN A 315 8.32 -5.84 17.03
CA ASN A 315 7.73 -7.04 16.46
C ASN A 315 7.22 -6.81 15.02
N TYR A 316 7.01 -7.90 14.31
CA TYR A 316 6.48 -7.93 12.95
C TYR A 316 5.43 -9.04 12.84
N ILE A 317 4.66 -9.01 11.76
CA ILE A 317 3.67 -10.04 11.42
C ILE A 317 4.15 -10.79 10.17
N ILE A 318 4.08 -12.11 10.16
CA ILE A 318 4.05 -12.88 8.91
C ILE A 318 2.59 -12.87 8.47
N MET A 319 2.30 -12.10 7.41
CA MET A 319 0.92 -11.90 6.96
C MET A 319 0.43 -13.04 6.07
N GLU A 320 1.32 -13.60 5.28
CA GLU A 320 1.04 -14.74 4.42
C GLU A 320 2.19 -15.74 4.48
N THR A 321 1.84 -17.00 4.59
CA THR A 321 2.74 -18.16 4.49
C THR A 321 1.95 -19.36 3.98
N ASN A 322 2.60 -20.40 3.51
CA ASN A 322 2.00 -21.68 3.11
C ASN A 322 2.21 -22.76 4.15
#